data_11826ba8823e9a505006d7ae0b142dc8
#
_entry.id   11826ba8823e9a505006d7ae0b142dc8
#
_cell.length_a   1.000
_cell.length_b   1.000
_cell.length_c   1.000
_cell.angle_alpha   90.00
_cell.angle_beta   90.00
_cell.angle_gamma   90.00
#
_symmetry.space_group_name_H-M   'P 1'
#
loop_
_entity.id
_entity.type
_entity.pdbx_description
1 polymer ?
#
loop_
_entity_poly.entity_id
_entity_poly.type
_entity_poly.pdbx_seq_one_letter_code
_entity_poly.pdbx_strand_id
1 'polypeptide(L)'
;MLRDRAAAEDMAQEVMLELWRRREEITISESLRAYLLRATRNRSLNQLRHANVARRAEPQLVGEESVNATGASQLVAGELRDALTAAVAELPPACREVFELSRSQGLRYAEIASTLGISVKTVESQMGKALRHLRTRLAAWLPERKET
;
A
#
# COMPACT_ATOMS: atom_id res chain seq x y z
N MET A 1 -2.91 -4.75 6.65
CA MET A 1 -4.05 -4.57 7.53
C MET A 1 -4.60 -5.86 8.11
N LEU A 2 -4.82 -6.88 7.34
CA LEU A 2 -5.25 -8.18 7.85
C LEU A 2 -4.12 -9.19 7.73
N ARG A 3 -3.81 -9.90 8.82
CA ARG A 3 -2.72 -10.89 8.88
C ARG A 3 -3.05 -12.18 8.16
N ASP A 4 -4.31 -12.49 8.15
CA ASP A 4 -4.79 -13.76 7.64
C ASP A 4 -5.19 -13.56 6.19
N ARG A 5 -4.56 -14.29 5.30
CA ARG A 5 -4.88 -14.29 3.88
C ARG A 5 -6.34 -14.69 3.65
N ALA A 6 -6.82 -15.68 4.38
CA ALA A 6 -8.22 -16.11 4.28
C ALA A 6 -9.18 -15.00 4.70
N ALA A 7 -8.88 -14.27 5.78
CA ALA A 7 -9.68 -13.14 6.23
C ALA A 7 -9.64 -11.99 5.21
N ALA A 8 -8.50 -11.73 4.58
CA ALA A 8 -8.38 -10.72 3.54
C ALA A 8 -9.16 -11.10 2.28
N GLU A 9 -9.11 -12.35 1.87
CA GLU A 9 -9.89 -12.88 0.75
C GLU A 9 -11.41 -12.79 1.01
N ASP A 10 -11.85 -13.15 2.20
CA ASP A 10 -13.25 -13.03 2.62
C ASP A 10 -13.71 -11.57 2.59
N MET A 11 -12.88 -10.66 3.07
CA MET A 11 -13.15 -9.23 3.04
C MET A 11 -13.29 -8.70 1.61
N ALA A 12 -12.39 -9.10 0.72
CA ALA A 12 -12.45 -8.72 -0.68
C ALA A 12 -13.71 -9.25 -1.35
N GLN A 13 -14.08 -10.50 -1.08
CA GLN A 13 -15.31 -11.10 -1.60
C GLN A 13 -16.57 -10.37 -1.11
N GLU A 14 -16.62 -10.01 0.16
CA GLU A 14 -17.74 -9.24 0.72
C GLU A 14 -17.88 -7.87 0.06
N VAL A 15 -16.77 -7.18 -0.15
CA VAL A 15 -16.75 -5.88 -0.84
C VAL A 15 -17.26 -6.02 -2.26
N MET A 16 -16.83 -7.04 -2.99
CA MET A 16 -17.27 -7.30 -4.35
C MET A 16 -18.75 -7.68 -4.43
N LEU A 17 -19.24 -8.51 -3.50
CA LEU A 17 -20.66 -8.86 -3.43
C LEU A 17 -21.53 -7.65 -3.13
N GLU A 18 -21.11 -6.78 -2.24
CA GLU A 18 -21.84 -5.56 -1.92
C GLU A 18 -21.86 -4.60 -3.10
N LEU A 19 -20.74 -4.45 -3.79
CA LEU A 19 -20.69 -3.68 -5.05
C LEU A 19 -21.68 -4.23 -6.06
N TRP A 20 -21.73 -5.54 -6.24
CA TRP A 20 -22.66 -6.19 -7.16
C TRP A 20 -24.12 -5.97 -6.76
N ARG A 21 -24.45 -6.10 -5.48
CA ARG A 21 -25.82 -5.87 -4.99
C ARG A 21 -26.28 -4.43 -5.19
N ARG A 22 -25.35 -3.48 -5.04
CA ARG A 22 -25.61 -2.05 -5.11
C ARG A 22 -25.20 -1.42 -6.45
N ARG A 23 -24.93 -2.22 -7.46
CA ARG A 23 -24.41 -1.75 -8.74
C ARG A 23 -25.24 -0.67 -9.41
N GLU A 24 -26.56 -0.67 -9.20
CA GLU A 24 -27.46 0.32 -9.75
C GLU A 24 -27.52 1.61 -8.94
N GLU A 25 -27.20 1.55 -7.67
CA GLU A 25 -27.24 2.68 -6.73
C GLU A 25 -25.90 3.42 -6.64
N ILE A 26 -24.81 2.73 -6.93
CA ILE A 26 -23.46 3.27 -6.76
C ILE A 26 -23.01 3.95 -8.05
N THR A 27 -22.63 5.23 -7.93
CA THR A 27 -21.93 5.95 -9.00
C THR A 27 -20.44 5.96 -8.66
N ILE A 28 -19.62 5.37 -9.52
CA ILE A 28 -18.17 5.36 -9.36
C ILE A 28 -17.60 6.55 -10.13
N SER A 29 -17.14 7.58 -9.40
CA SER A 29 -16.54 8.79 -9.98
C SER A 29 -15.04 8.67 -10.19
N GLU A 30 -14.45 7.63 -9.66
CA GLU A 30 -13.03 7.29 -9.75
C GLU A 30 -12.85 5.90 -10.37
N SER A 31 -11.62 5.41 -10.51
CA SER A 31 -11.41 4.05 -11.04
C SER A 31 -12.05 3.00 -10.12
N LEU A 32 -12.50 1.91 -10.70
CA LEU A 32 -13.04 0.77 -9.95
C LEU A 32 -12.03 0.25 -8.91
N ARG A 33 -10.75 0.22 -9.28
CA ARG A 33 -9.67 -0.19 -8.39
C ARG A 33 -9.59 0.70 -7.15
N ALA A 34 -9.61 2.02 -7.33
CA ALA A 34 -9.59 2.97 -6.21
C ALA A 34 -10.82 2.82 -5.31
N TYR A 35 -11.98 2.62 -5.90
CA TYR A 35 -13.21 2.37 -5.16
C TYR A 35 -13.11 1.11 -4.30
N LEU A 36 -12.66 0.00 -4.89
CA LEU A 36 -12.53 -1.27 -4.17
C LEU A 36 -11.47 -1.20 -3.06
N LEU A 37 -10.34 -0.55 -3.30
CA LEU A 37 -9.31 -0.36 -2.29
C LEU A 37 -9.80 0.49 -1.12
N ARG A 38 -10.53 1.57 -1.40
CA ARG A 38 -11.12 2.41 -0.36
C ARG A 38 -12.15 1.65 0.47
N ALA A 39 -13.03 0.91 -0.17
CA ALA A 39 -14.05 0.12 0.50
C ALA A 39 -13.44 -0.97 1.38
N THR A 40 -12.45 -1.68 0.86
CA THR A 40 -11.71 -2.72 1.58
C THR A 40 -10.96 -2.14 2.77
N ARG A 41 -10.27 -1.01 2.56
CA ARG A 41 -9.56 -0.30 3.62
C ARG A 41 -10.51 0.12 4.75
N ASN A 42 -11.62 0.72 4.42
CA ASN A 42 -12.59 1.18 5.41
C ASN A 42 -13.17 0.02 6.23
N ARG A 43 -13.49 -1.09 5.59
CA ARG A 43 -13.95 -2.29 6.27
C ARG A 43 -12.88 -2.90 7.17
N SER A 44 -11.65 -2.97 6.69
CA SER A 44 -10.52 -3.48 7.47
C SER A 44 -10.27 -2.63 8.72
N LEU A 45 -10.33 -1.31 8.59
CA LEU A 45 -10.19 -0.39 9.73
C LEU A 45 -11.32 -0.55 10.74
N ASN A 46 -12.55 -0.71 10.28
CA ASN A 46 -13.69 -0.98 11.18
C ASN A 46 -13.52 -2.30 11.92
N GLN A 47 -13.09 -3.33 11.22
CA GLN A 47 -12.84 -4.64 11.84
C GLN A 47 -11.72 -4.57 12.87
N LEU A 48 -10.63 -3.84 12.59
CA LEU A 48 -9.55 -3.61 13.53
C LEU A 48 -9.99 -2.78 14.74
N ARG A 49 -10.86 -1.79 14.56
CA ARG A 49 -11.44 -1.04 15.68
C ARG A 49 -12.24 -1.93 16.61
N HIS A 50 -13.07 -2.82 16.07
CA HIS A 50 -13.82 -3.79 16.87
C HIS A 50 -12.90 -4.79 17.58
N ALA A 51 -11.83 -5.23 16.91
CA ALA A 51 -10.84 -6.10 17.51
C ALA A 51 -10.00 -5.40 18.59
N ASN A 52 -9.67 -4.11 18.42
CA ASN A 52 -8.87 -3.32 19.36
C ASN A 52 -9.61 -2.96 20.65
N VAL A 53 -10.92 -3.00 20.67
CA VAL A 53 -11.69 -2.95 21.92
C VAL A 53 -11.40 -4.19 22.77
N ALA A 54 -10.97 -5.29 22.15
CA ALA A 54 -10.67 -6.55 22.82
C ALA A 54 -9.17 -6.85 22.96
N ARG A 55 -8.30 -6.26 22.14
CA ARG A 55 -6.84 -6.51 22.16
C ARG A 55 -6.07 -5.32 21.60
N ARG A 56 -4.96 -4.95 22.26
CA ARG A 56 -3.98 -4.05 21.65
C ARG A 56 -3.36 -4.75 20.42
N ALA A 57 -3.54 -4.15 19.25
CA ALA A 57 -2.92 -4.67 18.03
C ALA A 57 -1.40 -4.48 18.09
N GLU A 58 -0.65 -5.57 17.97
CA GLU A 58 0.77 -5.49 17.70
C GLU A 58 0.99 -5.03 16.25
N PRO A 59 1.99 -4.14 16.02
CA PRO A 59 2.33 -3.74 14.66
C PRO A 59 2.77 -4.96 13.86
N GLN A 60 2.19 -5.13 12.68
CA GLN A 60 2.39 -6.30 11.88
C GLN A 60 3.12 -5.98 10.61
N LEU A 61 4.20 -6.72 10.38
CA LEU A 61 4.85 -6.80 9.10
C LEU A 61 4.00 -7.70 8.19
N VAL A 62 3.40 -7.10 7.20
CA VAL A 62 2.78 -7.88 6.12
C VAL A 62 3.91 -8.37 5.24
N GLY A 63 4.20 -9.66 5.33
CA GLY A 63 5.06 -10.31 4.37
C GLY A 63 4.34 -10.39 3.02
N GLU A 64 4.76 -9.58 2.07
CA GLU A 64 4.30 -9.76 0.71
C GLU A 64 4.97 -10.99 0.11
N GLU A 65 4.16 -11.90 -0.39
CA GLU A 65 4.67 -12.98 -1.22
C GLU A 65 5.26 -12.41 -2.51
N SER A 66 6.55 -12.62 -2.67
CA SER A 66 7.24 -12.17 -3.86
C SER A 66 6.90 -13.05 -5.07
N VAL A 67 6.61 -12.43 -6.17
CA VAL A 67 6.49 -13.11 -7.46
C VAL A 67 7.87 -13.63 -7.88
N ASN A 68 7.91 -14.89 -8.27
CA ASN A 68 9.13 -15.60 -8.62
C ASN A 68 9.84 -15.02 -9.86
N ALA A 69 11.10 -14.63 -9.69
CA ALA A 69 12.02 -14.37 -10.79
C ALA A 69 13.08 -15.51 -10.86
N THR A 70 13.52 -15.89 -12.04
CA THR A 70 14.44 -17.03 -12.26
C THR A 70 15.85 -16.59 -12.66
N GLY A 71 16.92 -17.17 -12.05
CA GLY A 71 18.30 -17.09 -12.49
C GLY A 71 19.28 -16.33 -11.57
N ALA A 72 20.51 -16.14 -12.03
CA ALA A 72 21.58 -15.49 -11.27
C ALA A 72 21.31 -14.01 -10.95
N SER A 73 20.48 -13.33 -11.74
CA SER A 73 19.96 -12.00 -11.44
C SER A 73 19.03 -12.00 -10.21
N GLN A 74 18.56 -13.17 -9.75
CA GLN A 74 17.73 -13.29 -8.57
C GLN A 74 18.44 -12.91 -7.27
N LEU A 75 19.74 -13.21 -7.14
CA LEU A 75 20.49 -12.86 -5.94
C LEU A 75 20.56 -11.34 -5.75
N VAL A 76 20.95 -10.60 -6.79
CA VAL A 76 21.03 -9.14 -6.75
C VAL A 76 19.62 -8.53 -6.65
N ALA A 77 18.67 -9.05 -7.41
CA ALA A 77 17.27 -8.60 -7.33
C ALA A 77 16.64 -8.92 -5.96
N GLY A 78 17.00 -10.06 -5.36
CA GLY A 78 16.57 -10.45 -4.02
C GLY A 78 17.15 -9.55 -2.94
N GLU A 79 18.44 -9.23 -3.02
CA GLU A 79 19.09 -8.31 -2.08
C GLU A 79 18.52 -6.91 -2.19
N LEU A 80 18.30 -6.41 -3.40
CA LEU A 80 17.66 -5.12 -3.62
C LEU A 80 16.23 -5.09 -3.10
N ARG A 81 15.48 -6.16 -3.32
CA ARG A 81 14.11 -6.29 -2.81
C ARG A 81 14.08 -6.27 -1.30
N ASP A 82 14.97 -7.00 -0.65
CA ASP A 82 15.08 -7.03 0.81
C ASP A 82 15.46 -5.65 1.36
N ALA A 83 16.40 -4.98 0.71
CA ALA A 83 16.80 -3.61 1.07
C ALA A 83 15.64 -2.62 0.90
N LEU A 84 14.88 -2.74 -0.18
CA LEU A 84 13.70 -1.92 -0.44
C LEU A 84 12.61 -2.18 0.60
N THR A 85 12.32 -3.43 0.89
CA THR A 85 11.32 -3.83 1.90
C THR A 85 11.69 -3.27 3.27
N ALA A 86 12.95 -3.38 3.67
CA ALA A 86 13.44 -2.84 4.93
C ALA A 86 13.33 -1.31 4.97
N ALA A 87 13.69 -0.63 3.88
CA ALA A 87 13.62 0.83 3.78
C ALA A 87 12.16 1.34 3.83
N VAL A 88 11.26 0.65 3.16
CA VAL A 88 9.81 0.97 3.20
C VAL A 88 9.26 0.76 4.61
N ALA A 89 9.67 -0.31 5.30
CA ALA A 89 9.23 -0.58 6.67
C ALA A 89 9.66 0.50 7.67
N GLU A 90 10.74 1.22 7.39
CA GLU A 90 11.22 2.34 8.21
C GLU A 90 10.42 3.63 8.00
N LEU A 91 9.64 3.74 6.94
CA LEU A 91 8.84 4.92 6.67
C LEU A 91 7.78 5.13 7.75
N PRO A 92 7.48 6.39 8.11
CA PRO A 92 6.31 6.68 8.93
C PRO A 92 5.04 6.09 8.29
N PRO A 93 4.05 5.65 9.09
CA PRO A 93 2.89 4.95 8.55
C PRO A 93 2.16 5.70 7.42
N ALA A 94 1.99 7.01 7.53
CA ALA A 94 1.34 7.81 6.51
C ALA A 94 2.13 7.85 5.20
N CYS A 95 3.47 8.00 5.27
CA CYS A 95 4.34 7.97 4.10
C CYS A 95 4.33 6.60 3.43
N ARG A 96 4.39 5.55 4.24
CA ARG A 96 4.39 4.17 3.76
C ARG A 96 3.10 3.85 3.00
N GLU A 97 1.96 4.22 3.56
CA GLU A 97 0.66 3.96 2.94
C GLU A 97 0.52 4.67 1.59
N VAL A 98 0.93 5.93 1.52
CA VAL A 98 0.94 6.68 0.24
C VAL A 98 1.86 6.02 -0.77
N PHE A 99 3.06 5.64 -0.35
CA PHE A 99 4.03 4.99 -1.24
C PHE A 99 3.50 3.66 -1.78
N GLU A 100 2.94 2.82 -0.92
CA GLU A 100 2.39 1.52 -1.31
C GLU A 100 1.21 1.65 -2.27
N LEU A 101 0.30 2.59 -2.02
CA LEU A 101 -0.83 2.84 -2.91
C LEU A 101 -0.37 3.33 -4.28
N SER A 102 0.68 4.14 -4.32
CA SER A 102 1.23 4.64 -5.58
C SER A 102 1.99 3.56 -6.36
N ARG A 103 2.89 2.83 -5.70
CA ARG A 103 3.84 1.92 -6.37
C ARG A 103 3.31 0.50 -6.51
N SER A 104 2.70 -0.04 -5.46
CA SER A 104 2.19 -1.41 -5.48
C SER A 104 0.82 -1.52 -6.13
N GLN A 105 -0.05 -0.54 -5.90
CA GLN A 105 -1.42 -0.54 -6.41
C GLN A 105 -1.60 0.30 -7.67
N GLY A 106 -0.62 1.11 -8.03
CA GLY A 106 -0.64 1.93 -9.25
C GLY A 106 -1.68 3.03 -9.25
N LEU A 107 -2.08 3.52 -8.09
CA LEU A 107 -3.04 4.61 -7.99
C LEU A 107 -2.40 5.96 -8.32
N ARG A 108 -3.17 6.83 -8.96
CA ARG A 108 -2.80 8.23 -9.15
C ARG A 108 -2.95 9.00 -7.85
N TYR A 109 -2.27 10.12 -7.72
CA TYR A 109 -2.30 10.94 -6.51
C TYR A 109 -3.70 11.40 -6.13
N ALA A 110 -4.53 11.75 -7.11
CA ALA A 110 -5.93 12.10 -6.86
C ALA A 110 -6.73 10.93 -6.27
N GLU A 111 -6.47 9.72 -6.73
CA GLU A 111 -7.10 8.50 -6.24
C GLU A 111 -6.62 8.14 -4.84
N ILE A 112 -5.33 8.33 -4.55
CA ILE A 112 -4.76 8.14 -3.21
C ILE A 112 -5.38 9.15 -2.24
N ALA A 113 -5.47 10.41 -2.63
CA ALA A 113 -6.08 11.46 -1.82
C ALA A 113 -7.51 11.12 -1.46
N SER A 114 -8.30 10.66 -2.43
CA SER A 114 -9.68 10.22 -2.21
C SER A 114 -9.75 9.00 -1.29
N THR A 115 -8.87 8.03 -1.50
CA THR A 115 -8.84 6.80 -0.70
C THR A 115 -8.50 7.07 0.76
N LEU A 116 -7.56 7.97 1.02
CA LEU A 116 -7.08 8.27 2.37
C LEU A 116 -7.82 9.44 3.04
N GLY A 117 -8.66 10.15 2.31
CA GLY A 117 -9.36 11.32 2.83
C GLY A 117 -8.43 12.50 3.12
N ILE A 118 -7.41 12.70 2.31
CA ILE A 118 -6.42 13.77 2.40
C ILE A 118 -6.34 14.56 1.10
N SER A 119 -5.65 15.69 1.10
CA SER A 119 -5.47 16.49 -0.12
C SER A 119 -4.39 15.89 -1.02
N VAL A 120 -4.46 16.20 -2.32
CA VAL A 120 -3.41 15.82 -3.29
C VAL A 120 -2.07 16.42 -2.88
N LYS A 121 -2.06 17.62 -2.36
CA LYS A 121 -0.85 18.28 -1.85
C LYS A 121 -0.22 17.51 -0.69
N THR A 122 -1.03 16.95 0.20
CA THR A 122 -0.54 16.07 1.27
C THR A 122 0.03 14.79 0.71
N VAL A 123 -0.59 14.19 -0.31
CA VAL A 123 -0.05 13.01 -1.00
C VAL A 123 1.32 13.31 -1.60
N GLU A 124 1.46 14.44 -2.30
CA GLU A 124 2.74 14.87 -2.87
C GLU A 124 3.82 15.05 -1.79
N SER A 125 3.47 15.69 -0.68
CA SER A 125 4.38 15.89 0.45
C SER A 125 4.83 14.56 1.06
N GLN A 126 3.92 13.64 1.31
CA GLN A 126 4.22 12.32 1.87
C GLN A 126 5.06 11.49 0.89
N MET A 127 4.73 11.54 -0.39
CA MET A 127 5.51 10.83 -1.42
C MET A 127 6.93 11.39 -1.56
N GLY A 128 7.08 12.70 -1.46
CA GLY A 128 8.40 13.35 -1.45
C GLY A 128 9.27 12.91 -0.29
N LYS A 129 8.69 12.80 0.90
CA LYS A 129 9.38 12.28 2.09
C LYS A 129 9.78 10.82 1.91
N ALA A 130 8.87 10.00 1.41
CA ALA A 130 9.14 8.59 1.15
C ALA A 130 10.29 8.41 0.16
N LEU A 131 10.26 9.11 -0.96
CA LEU A 131 11.29 9.01 -1.99
C LEU A 131 12.67 9.49 -1.48
N ARG A 132 12.73 10.54 -0.68
CA ARG A 132 13.98 10.99 -0.08
C ARG A 132 14.58 9.95 0.86
N HIS A 133 13.77 9.36 1.70
CA HIS A 133 14.21 8.29 2.60
C HIS A 133 14.74 7.08 1.82
N LEU A 134 13.97 6.65 0.80
CA LEU A 134 14.37 5.52 -0.02
C LEU A 134 15.67 5.77 -0.79
N ARG A 135 15.87 6.96 -1.33
CA ARG A 135 17.12 7.34 -2.00
C ARG A 135 18.31 7.25 -1.06
N THR A 136 18.16 7.74 0.16
CA THR A 136 19.21 7.68 1.18
C THR A 136 19.55 6.23 1.53
N ARG A 137 18.53 5.42 1.76
CA ARG A 137 18.73 4.02 2.18
C ARG A 137 19.20 3.10 1.05
N LEU A 138 18.86 3.43 -0.17
CA LEU A 138 19.21 2.65 -1.37
C LEU A 138 20.33 3.27 -2.19
N ALA A 139 21.09 4.19 -1.61
CA ALA A 139 22.15 4.91 -2.33
C ALA A 139 23.16 3.98 -3.01
N ALA A 140 23.51 2.85 -2.37
CA ALA A 140 24.44 1.87 -2.91
C ALA A 140 23.92 1.17 -4.20
N TRP A 141 22.62 1.16 -4.41
CA TRP A 141 21.95 0.50 -5.54
C TRP A 141 21.61 1.46 -6.67
N LEU A 142 21.69 2.78 -6.43
CA LEU A 142 21.34 3.80 -7.40
C LEU A 142 22.57 4.23 -8.19
N PRO A 143 22.42 4.49 -9.49
CA PRO A 143 23.52 5.07 -10.27
C PRO A 143 23.85 6.46 -9.73
N GLU A 144 25.14 6.78 -9.71
CA GLU A 144 25.59 8.12 -9.34
C GLU A 144 24.91 9.17 -10.24
N ARG A 145 24.22 10.11 -9.61
CA ARG A 145 23.76 11.28 -10.32
C ARG A 145 24.99 12.09 -10.75
N LYS A 146 25.26 12.08 -12.03
CA LYS A 146 26.15 13.08 -12.57
C LYS A 146 25.44 14.42 -12.43
N GLU A 147 25.91 15.22 -11.51
CA GLU A 147 25.52 16.62 -11.47
C GLU A 147 26.01 17.30 -12.76
N THR A 148 25.07 17.71 -13.57
CA THR A 148 25.35 18.62 -14.67
C THR A 148 25.12 20.05 -14.23
#